data_213daa4f7103c9da68265d42b16c3213
#
_entry.id   213daa4f7103c9da68265d42b16c3213
#
_cell.length_a   1.000
_cell.length_b   1.000
_cell.length_c   1.000
_cell.angle_alpha   90.00
_cell.angle_beta   90.00
_cell.angle_gamma   90.00
#
_symmetry.space_group_name_H-M   'P 1'
#
loop_
_entity.id
_entity.type
_entity.pdbx_description
1 polymer ?
#
loop_
_entity_poly.entity_id
_entity_poly.type
_entity_poly.pdbx_seq_one_letter_code
_entity_poly.pdbx_strand_id
1 'polypeptide(L)'
;MLDVFDVMIKSVMDEPSNQHPALDHRQVIRFFRTSIPSFACEPGCHDCCGPVTASSEEVSRLPQKNEAAHVEALANYNCVYLGMNGCQVYEERPLICRLFGTTPRLLCPKGKAPAVMINVEIEADIHRFMADTRQVLL
;
A
#
# COMPACT_ATOMS: atom_id res chain seq x y z
N MET A 1 -20.27 4.52 -14.78
CA MET A 1 -20.99 4.94 -13.56
C MET A 1 -20.04 4.85 -12.37
N LEU A 2 -19.91 5.94 -11.64
CA LEU A 2 -19.03 5.93 -10.46
C LEU A 2 -19.69 5.17 -9.32
N ASP A 3 -18.90 4.35 -8.64
CA ASP A 3 -19.31 3.68 -7.43
C ASP A 3 -19.56 4.74 -6.34
N VAL A 4 -20.44 4.42 -5.40
CA VAL A 4 -20.71 5.27 -4.24
C VAL A 4 -19.42 5.57 -3.48
N PHE A 5 -18.53 4.57 -3.37
CA PHE A 5 -17.24 4.75 -2.72
C PHE A 5 -16.34 5.73 -3.45
N ASP A 6 -16.32 5.70 -4.78
CA ASP A 6 -15.52 6.65 -5.56
C ASP A 6 -15.99 8.09 -5.30
N VAL A 7 -17.27 8.30 -5.25
CA VAL A 7 -17.83 9.62 -4.94
C VAL A 7 -17.45 10.05 -3.53
N MET A 8 -17.55 9.15 -2.55
CA MET A 8 -17.14 9.44 -1.17
C MET A 8 -15.68 9.82 -1.06
N ILE A 9 -14.80 9.02 -1.69
CA ILE A 9 -13.36 9.25 -1.63
C ILE A 9 -13.00 10.57 -2.29
N LYS A 10 -13.58 10.86 -3.44
CA LYS A 10 -13.35 12.13 -4.13
C LYS A 10 -13.82 13.31 -3.30
N SER A 11 -14.99 13.19 -2.68
CA SER A 11 -15.53 14.23 -1.81
C SER A 11 -14.58 14.51 -0.65
N VAL A 12 -14.04 13.48 -0.02
CA VAL A 12 -13.11 13.64 1.10
C VAL A 12 -11.83 14.34 0.67
N MET A 13 -11.30 13.99 -0.52
CA MET A 13 -10.03 14.52 -1.02
C MET A 13 -10.14 15.91 -1.59
N ASP A 14 -11.29 16.24 -2.19
CA ASP A 14 -11.49 17.52 -2.87
C ASP A 14 -11.95 18.64 -1.92
N GLU A 15 -12.35 18.30 -0.70
CA GLU A 15 -12.87 19.28 0.25
C GLU A 15 -11.84 19.64 1.32
N PRO A 16 -11.88 20.90 1.82
CA PRO A 16 -11.03 21.28 2.93
C PRO A 16 -11.31 20.39 4.15
N SER A 17 -10.26 19.86 4.74
CA SER A 17 -10.35 18.89 5.82
C SER A 17 -11.05 19.39 7.07
N ASN A 18 -11.19 20.71 7.23
CA ASN A 18 -11.81 21.32 8.39
C ASN A 18 -13.34 21.48 8.26
N GLN A 19 -13.92 21.15 7.13
CA GLN A 19 -15.37 21.29 6.90
C GLN A 19 -16.16 20.00 7.03
N HIS A 20 -15.47 18.86 7.03
CA HIS A 20 -16.11 17.56 7.20
C HIS A 20 -15.39 16.77 8.28
N PRO A 21 -16.14 16.05 9.14
CA PRO A 21 -15.54 14.94 9.83
C PRO A 21 -15.14 13.96 8.74
N ALA A 22 -13.97 14.19 8.18
CA ALA A 22 -13.47 13.42 7.09
C ALA A 22 -13.60 11.94 7.40
N LEU A 23 -13.87 11.13 6.39
CA LEU A 23 -13.54 9.73 6.46
C LEU A 23 -12.10 9.68 6.95
N ASP A 24 -11.92 9.10 8.11
CA ASP A 24 -10.61 8.88 8.67
C ASP A 24 -9.77 8.13 7.62
N HIS A 25 -8.51 8.51 7.44
CA HIS A 25 -7.59 7.80 6.55
C HIS A 25 -7.57 6.30 6.84
N ARG A 26 -7.79 5.91 8.10
CA ARG A 26 -7.90 4.49 8.46
C ARG A 26 -9.05 3.79 7.74
N GLN A 27 -10.18 4.47 7.59
CA GLN A 27 -11.34 3.90 6.89
C GLN A 27 -11.07 3.80 5.38
N VAL A 28 -10.44 4.80 4.80
CA VAL A 28 -10.08 4.81 3.38
C VAL A 28 -9.09 3.69 3.09
N ILE A 29 -8.06 3.56 3.91
CA ILE A 29 -7.05 2.51 3.76
C ILE A 29 -7.70 1.13 3.88
N ARG A 30 -8.58 0.95 4.86
CA ARG A 30 -9.29 -0.32 5.04
C ARG A 30 -10.11 -0.68 3.80
N PHE A 31 -10.81 0.29 3.24
CA PHE A 31 -11.57 0.07 2.01
C PHE A 31 -10.66 -0.37 0.87
N PHE A 32 -9.54 0.33 0.67
CA PHE A 32 -8.60 -0.05 -0.39
C PHE A 32 -8.01 -1.43 -0.16
N ARG A 33 -7.65 -1.76 1.08
CA ARG A 33 -7.11 -3.08 1.41
C ARG A 33 -8.08 -4.20 1.05
N THR A 34 -9.36 -4.01 1.31
CA THR A 34 -10.37 -5.01 0.96
C THR A 34 -10.70 -5.04 -0.52
N SER A 35 -10.42 -3.96 -1.23
CA SER A 35 -10.69 -3.86 -2.67
C SER A 35 -9.56 -4.40 -3.53
N ILE A 36 -8.35 -4.54 -2.98
CA ILE A 36 -7.22 -5.10 -3.70
C ILE A 36 -7.37 -6.64 -3.68
N PRO A 37 -7.38 -7.29 -4.87
CA PRO A 37 -7.46 -8.74 -4.91
C PRO A 37 -6.27 -9.39 -4.21
N SER A 38 -6.51 -10.52 -3.57
CA SER A 38 -5.44 -11.30 -2.93
C SER A 38 -5.09 -12.51 -3.77
N PHE A 39 -3.87 -12.99 -3.61
CA PHE A 39 -3.40 -14.22 -4.23
C PHE A 39 -2.31 -14.82 -3.36
N ALA A 40 -2.03 -16.10 -3.57
CA ALA A 40 -1.02 -16.80 -2.78
C ALA A 40 0.38 -16.48 -3.32
N CYS A 41 1.17 -15.79 -2.51
CA CYS A 41 2.60 -15.62 -2.78
C CYS A 41 3.36 -16.90 -2.41
N GLU A 42 4.55 -17.08 -3.00
CA GLU A 42 5.45 -18.12 -2.53
C GLU A 42 5.94 -17.76 -1.11
N PRO A 43 5.89 -18.72 -0.17
CA PRO A 43 6.38 -18.46 1.19
C PRO A 43 7.81 -17.93 1.19
N GLY A 44 8.05 -16.86 1.93
CA GLY A 44 9.37 -16.25 2.05
C GLY A 44 9.84 -15.48 0.82
N CYS A 45 9.04 -15.39 -0.23
CA CYS A 45 9.41 -14.62 -1.42
C CYS A 45 9.50 -13.12 -1.09
N HIS A 46 10.58 -12.50 -1.55
CA HIS A 46 10.80 -11.06 -1.35
C HIS A 46 11.20 -10.35 -2.66
N ASP A 47 10.94 -10.97 -3.81
CA ASP A 47 11.37 -10.41 -5.10
C ASP A 47 10.70 -9.08 -5.43
N CYS A 48 9.53 -8.80 -4.85
CA CYS A 48 8.86 -7.51 -5.00
C CYS A 48 9.15 -6.56 -3.82
N CYS A 49 9.95 -6.96 -2.84
CA CYS A 49 10.34 -6.10 -1.73
C CYS A 49 11.46 -5.15 -2.14
N GLY A 50 11.37 -3.93 -1.69
CA GLY A 50 12.37 -2.90 -1.94
C GLY A 50 11.98 -1.64 -1.22
N PRO A 51 12.79 -0.56 -1.35
CA PRO A 51 12.41 0.72 -0.75
C PRO A 51 11.10 1.21 -1.36
N VAL A 52 10.11 1.47 -0.51
CA VAL A 52 8.81 1.97 -0.92
C VAL A 52 8.40 3.09 0.02
N THR A 53 7.41 3.88 -0.38
CA THR A 53 6.79 4.84 0.52
C THR A 53 5.40 4.36 0.89
N ALA A 54 4.96 4.77 2.09
CA ALA A 54 3.63 4.49 2.58
C ALA A 54 3.10 5.72 3.30
N SER A 55 1.78 5.82 3.42
CA SER A 55 1.20 6.93 4.16
C SER A 55 1.63 6.87 5.62
N SER A 56 1.70 8.04 6.26
CA SER A 56 2.06 8.11 7.69
C SER A 56 1.09 7.30 8.55
N GLU A 57 -0.17 7.22 8.17
CA GLU A 57 -1.15 6.39 8.89
C GLU A 57 -0.80 4.91 8.80
N GLU A 58 -0.40 4.43 7.63
CA GLU A 58 0.02 3.04 7.47
C GLU A 58 1.28 2.74 8.27
N VAL A 59 2.25 3.65 8.22
CA VAL A 59 3.52 3.48 8.96
C VAL A 59 3.29 3.46 10.45
N SER A 60 2.32 4.20 10.97
CA SER A 60 2.00 4.24 12.39
C SER A 60 1.59 2.88 12.96
N ARG A 61 1.16 1.96 12.10
CA ARG A 61 0.75 0.61 12.50
C ARG A 61 1.90 -0.40 12.46
N LEU A 62 3.06 0.02 11.99
CA LEU A 62 4.22 -0.86 11.82
C LEU A 62 5.16 -0.70 13.01
N PRO A 63 5.92 -1.75 13.35
CA PRO A 63 6.97 -1.61 14.37
C PRO A 63 7.95 -0.53 13.97
N GLN A 64 8.28 0.35 14.92
CA GLN A 64 9.21 1.43 14.66
C GLN A 64 10.63 0.89 14.55
N LYS A 65 11.33 1.29 13.49
CA LYS A 65 12.74 0.94 13.28
C LYS A 65 13.59 2.18 13.47
N ASN A 66 14.82 2.01 13.95
CA ASN A 66 15.72 3.14 14.15
C ASN A 66 16.33 3.61 12.83
N GLU A 67 16.97 4.77 12.87
CA GLU A 67 17.58 5.37 11.68
C GLU A 67 18.65 4.48 11.07
N ALA A 68 19.47 3.83 11.90
CA ALA A 68 20.52 2.94 11.41
C ALA A 68 19.95 1.78 10.60
N ALA A 69 18.82 1.20 11.02
CA ALA A 69 18.16 0.13 10.30
C ALA A 69 17.66 0.61 8.94
N HIS A 70 17.08 1.81 8.87
CA HIS A 70 16.63 2.39 7.61
C HIS A 70 17.79 2.65 6.66
N VAL A 71 18.88 3.20 7.15
CA VAL A 71 20.07 3.49 6.34
C VAL A 71 20.65 2.20 5.77
N GLU A 72 20.79 1.16 6.59
CA GLU A 72 21.30 -0.12 6.15
C GLU A 72 20.39 -0.77 5.10
N ALA A 73 19.09 -0.76 5.32
CA ALA A 73 18.14 -1.33 4.38
C ALA A 73 18.21 -0.59 3.03
N LEU A 74 18.23 0.72 3.04
CA LEU A 74 18.31 1.53 1.83
C LEU A 74 19.60 1.28 1.07
N ALA A 75 20.73 1.14 1.77
CA ALA A 75 22.02 0.85 1.15
C ALA A 75 22.00 -0.47 0.39
N ASN A 76 21.18 -1.42 0.80
CA ASN A 76 21.03 -2.73 0.18
C ASN A 76 19.80 -2.80 -0.74
N TYR A 77 19.14 -1.68 -1.01
CA TYR A 77 17.91 -1.62 -1.80
C TYR A 77 16.79 -2.51 -1.24
N ASN A 78 16.73 -2.62 0.08
CA ASN A 78 15.73 -3.41 0.78
C ASN A 78 14.73 -2.53 1.53
N CYS A 79 13.52 -3.07 1.74
CA CYS A 79 12.60 -2.52 2.72
C CYS A 79 13.12 -2.82 4.12
N VAL A 80 12.96 -1.88 5.05
CA VAL A 80 13.45 -2.02 6.42
C VAL A 80 12.80 -3.20 7.16
N TYR A 81 11.64 -3.67 6.70
CA TYR A 81 10.92 -4.80 7.29
C TYR A 81 11.21 -6.14 6.62
N LEU A 82 12.14 -6.16 5.67
CA LEU A 82 12.54 -7.42 5.05
C LEU A 82 13.42 -8.22 6.02
N GLY A 83 12.96 -9.42 6.36
CA GLY A 83 13.70 -10.35 7.21
C GLY A 83 14.19 -11.55 6.43
N MET A 84 14.79 -12.51 7.13
CA MET A 84 15.36 -13.71 6.52
C MET A 84 14.31 -14.57 5.83
N ASN A 85 13.08 -14.54 6.34
CA ASN A 85 11.97 -15.36 5.82
C ASN A 85 10.94 -14.54 5.06
N GLY A 86 11.33 -13.38 4.55
CA GLY A 86 10.44 -12.48 3.83
C GLY A 86 9.98 -11.30 4.67
N CYS A 87 8.86 -10.71 4.30
CA CYS A 87 8.34 -9.52 4.96
C CYS A 87 7.92 -9.82 6.41
N GLN A 88 8.49 -9.09 7.36
CA GLN A 88 8.17 -9.24 8.78
C GLN A 88 6.80 -8.69 9.14
N VAL A 89 6.24 -7.84 8.28
CA VAL A 89 4.95 -7.17 8.51
C VAL A 89 3.94 -7.53 7.42
N TYR A 90 3.99 -8.76 6.93
CA TYR A 90 3.21 -9.19 5.78
C TYR A 90 1.72 -8.85 5.91
N GLU A 91 1.13 -9.11 7.08
CA GLU A 91 -0.31 -8.85 7.30
C GLU A 91 -0.64 -7.36 7.36
N GLU A 92 0.34 -6.51 7.65
CA GLU A 92 0.17 -5.06 7.71
C GLU A 92 0.88 -4.35 6.56
N ARG A 93 1.10 -5.05 5.45
CA ARG A 93 1.76 -4.45 4.29
C ARG A 93 1.04 -3.18 3.84
N PRO A 94 1.81 -2.13 3.51
CA PRO A 94 1.24 -0.91 2.92
C PRO A 94 0.50 -1.19 1.61
N LEU A 95 -0.34 -0.27 1.20
CA LEU A 95 -1.12 -0.39 -0.03
C LEU A 95 -0.23 -0.66 -1.24
N ILE A 96 0.91 0.05 -1.36
CA ILE A 96 1.82 -0.16 -2.49
C ILE A 96 2.31 -1.60 -2.57
N CYS A 97 2.62 -2.21 -1.42
CA CYS A 97 3.06 -3.59 -1.38
C CYS A 97 1.95 -4.57 -1.77
N ARG A 98 0.70 -4.23 -1.43
CA ARG A 98 -0.46 -5.06 -1.77
C ARG A 98 -0.84 -4.97 -3.24
N LEU A 99 -0.45 -3.90 -3.93
CA LEU A 99 -0.70 -3.74 -5.35
C LEU A 99 0.16 -4.66 -6.20
N PHE A 100 1.35 -5.02 -5.73
CA PHE A 100 2.24 -5.90 -6.50
C PHE A 100 1.55 -7.23 -6.82
N GLY A 101 1.58 -7.60 -8.09
CA GLY A 101 0.96 -8.81 -8.60
C GLY A 101 -0.51 -8.66 -8.93
N THR A 102 -1.17 -7.58 -8.54
CA THR A 102 -2.61 -7.39 -8.74
C THR A 102 -2.95 -6.47 -9.91
N THR A 103 -1.95 -5.82 -10.50
CA THR A 103 -2.12 -4.91 -11.62
C THR A 103 -1.06 -5.18 -12.68
N PRO A 104 -1.40 -4.99 -13.98
CA PRO A 104 -0.39 -5.11 -15.05
C PRO A 104 0.78 -4.15 -14.92
N ARG A 105 0.63 -3.07 -14.15
CA ARG A 105 1.68 -2.07 -13.93
C ARG A 105 2.73 -2.51 -12.93
N LEU A 106 2.39 -3.47 -12.05
CA LEU A 106 3.27 -3.96 -10.99
C LEU A 106 3.14 -5.48 -10.94
N LEU A 107 3.71 -6.16 -11.92
CA LEU A 107 3.62 -7.62 -12.01
C LEU A 107 4.49 -8.31 -10.96
N CYS A 108 4.04 -9.45 -10.49
CA CYS A 108 4.84 -10.30 -9.63
C CYS A 108 5.99 -10.90 -10.44
N PRO A 109 7.25 -10.79 -9.98
CA PRO A 109 8.39 -11.37 -10.69
C PRO A 109 8.30 -12.90 -10.85
N LYS A 110 7.52 -13.56 -10.00
CA LYS A 110 7.30 -15.02 -10.05
C LYS A 110 6.10 -15.41 -10.91
N GLY A 111 5.45 -14.46 -11.57
CA GLY A 111 4.28 -14.74 -12.40
C GLY A 111 3.01 -15.06 -11.62
N LYS A 112 2.98 -14.79 -10.33
CA LYS A 112 1.77 -14.99 -9.51
C LYS A 112 0.79 -13.85 -9.71
N ALA A 113 -0.49 -14.17 -9.72
CA ALA A 113 -1.54 -13.18 -9.91
C ALA A 113 -2.85 -13.68 -9.32
N PRO A 114 -3.77 -12.76 -8.96
CA PRO A 114 -5.12 -13.16 -8.57
C PRO A 114 -5.90 -13.64 -9.79
N ALA A 115 -7.03 -14.29 -9.56
CA ALA A 115 -7.91 -14.73 -10.64
C ALA A 115 -8.39 -13.57 -11.50
N VAL A 116 -8.63 -12.40 -10.87
CA VAL A 116 -9.02 -11.17 -11.53
C VAL A 116 -8.13 -10.04 -11.02
N MET A 117 -7.53 -9.30 -11.94
CA MET A 117 -6.71 -8.13 -11.57
C MET A 117 -7.56 -7.05 -10.92
N ILE A 118 -6.90 -6.12 -10.23
CA ILE A 118 -7.58 -5.02 -9.56
C ILE A 118 -8.39 -4.19 -10.56
N ASN A 119 -9.52 -3.67 -10.11
CA ASN A 119 -10.31 -2.73 -10.89
C ASN A 119 -9.49 -1.48 -11.18
N VAL A 120 -9.51 -1.04 -12.44
CA VAL A 120 -8.68 0.09 -12.90
C VAL A 120 -9.03 1.38 -12.16
N GLU A 121 -10.31 1.62 -11.89
CA GLU A 121 -10.75 2.82 -11.18
C GLU A 121 -10.33 2.81 -9.72
N ILE A 122 -10.41 1.67 -9.07
CA ILE A 122 -9.92 1.50 -7.69
C ILE A 122 -8.43 1.74 -7.63
N GLU A 123 -7.67 1.18 -8.57
CA GLU A 123 -6.23 1.41 -8.63
C GLU A 123 -5.91 2.90 -8.79
N ALA A 124 -6.63 3.59 -9.67
CA ALA A 124 -6.44 5.03 -9.86
C ALA A 124 -6.72 5.81 -8.59
N ASP A 125 -7.76 5.44 -7.85
CA ASP A 125 -8.10 6.08 -6.58
C ASP A 125 -7.02 5.84 -5.52
N ILE A 126 -6.43 4.64 -5.49
CA ILE A 126 -5.31 4.33 -4.58
C ILE A 126 -4.11 5.22 -4.90
N HIS A 127 -3.76 5.34 -6.18
CA HIS A 127 -2.64 6.20 -6.58
C HIS A 127 -2.89 7.66 -6.24
N ARG A 128 -4.12 8.13 -6.39
CA ARG A 128 -4.49 9.49 -6.00
C ARG A 128 -4.36 9.68 -4.50
N PHE A 129 -4.85 8.72 -3.72
CA PHE A 129 -4.72 8.76 -2.27
C PHE A 129 -3.25 8.82 -1.86
N MET A 130 -2.39 8.00 -2.46
CA MET A 130 -0.96 8.01 -2.16
C MET A 130 -0.32 9.35 -2.53
N ALA A 131 -0.75 9.97 -3.65
CA ALA A 131 -0.22 11.27 -4.05
C ALA A 131 -0.67 12.40 -3.13
N ASP A 132 -1.86 12.29 -2.55
CA ASP A 132 -2.47 13.36 -1.75
C ASP A 132 -2.19 13.21 -0.25
N THR A 133 -1.53 12.15 0.17
CA THR A 133 -1.19 11.92 1.58
C THR A 133 0.30 12.03 1.80
N ARG A 134 0.69 12.34 3.05
CA ARG A 134 2.10 12.36 3.41
C ARG A 134 2.67 10.96 3.31
N GLN A 135 3.76 10.83 2.56
CA GLN A 135 4.46 9.57 2.35
C GLN A 135 5.73 9.50 3.18
N VAL A 136 6.00 8.35 3.73
CA VAL A 136 7.19 8.06 4.53
C VAL A 136 7.94 6.91 3.86
N LEU A 137 9.25 7.06 3.69
CA LEU A 137 10.09 6.02 3.11
C LEU A 137 10.31 4.90 4.13
N LEU A 138 10.13 3.67 3.65
CA LEU A 138 10.38 2.46 4.44
C LEU A 138 11.71 1.83 4.10
#